data_5a1ae21815cfd1f2b1d411046253b41f
#
_entry.id   5a1ae21815cfd1f2b1d411046253b41f
#
_cell.length_a   1.000
_cell.length_b   1.000
_cell.length_c   1.000
_cell.angle_alpha   90.00
_cell.angle_beta   90.00
_cell.angle_gamma   90.00
#
_symmetry.space_group_name_H-M   'P 1'
#
loop_
_entity.id
_entity.type
_entity.pdbx_description
1 polymer ?
#
loop_
_entity_poly.entity_id
_entity_poly.type
_entity_poly.pdbx_seq_one_letter_code
_entity_poly.pdbx_strand_id
1 'polypeptide(L)'
;MTALDLGLSAADLTAALVDFPSVSGTEGPLADAVEAALRAVPGLEVVRDGDTVLARTTLGRPRRVLLAGHLDTVPIAGNVPSRRDGDLLHGCGTSDMKSGVAVLLRLATLTDPADDLTLVCYDNEEVEADRNGLGRVARTEPDWLAADLAILLEPTSGQVEAGCQGTLRADVVTRGRRAHSARSWLGVNAVHAAAPVLARLAAYEARSVDIDGCVYREGLNAVGISGGVAGNVLPDECVVTVNFRFAPDRSEADAAEHVRSVFAGLPAEVSIVDSAPGALPGLAAAREFIAAVGTTPVAKYGWTDVSRFSALGIPAVNFGPGDPNLAHTREEHVVVPRIAECEDALRAYLTR
;
A
#
# COMPACT_ATOMS: atom_id res chain seq x y z
N MET A 1 18.34 -16.04 17.24
CA MET A 1 17.83 -15.15 16.15
C MET A 1 19.03 -14.38 15.61
N THR A 2 19.21 -14.30 14.29
CA THR A 2 20.32 -13.57 13.66
C THR A 2 20.07 -12.08 13.84
N ALA A 3 21.01 -11.36 14.45
CA ALA A 3 20.91 -9.91 14.58
C ALA A 3 21.01 -9.26 13.19
N LEU A 4 20.21 -8.21 12.93
CA LEU A 4 20.33 -7.40 11.72
C LEU A 4 21.58 -6.51 11.85
N ASP A 5 22.46 -6.59 10.85
CA ASP A 5 23.65 -5.74 10.78
C ASP A 5 23.41 -4.57 9.83
N LEU A 6 23.19 -3.37 10.38
CA LEU A 6 23.00 -2.16 9.60
C LEU A 6 24.25 -1.67 8.87
N GLY A 7 25.40 -2.31 9.08
CA GLY A 7 26.65 -2.09 8.34
C GLY A 7 26.70 -2.75 6.96
N LEU A 8 25.82 -3.73 6.70
CA LEU A 8 25.71 -4.40 5.41
C LEU A 8 25.30 -3.41 4.30
N SER A 9 25.51 -3.79 3.03
CA SER A 9 24.88 -3.08 1.92
C SER A 9 23.36 -3.17 2.01
N ALA A 10 22.62 -2.18 1.48
CA ALA A 10 21.15 -2.24 1.49
C ALA A 10 20.62 -3.51 0.79
N ALA A 11 21.32 -4.02 -0.22
CA ALA A 11 20.96 -5.26 -0.90
C ALA A 11 21.13 -6.51 -0.02
N ASP A 12 22.24 -6.60 0.72
CA ASP A 12 22.47 -7.73 1.63
C ASP A 12 21.55 -7.63 2.85
N LEU A 13 21.25 -6.42 3.33
CA LEU A 13 20.27 -6.18 4.37
C LEU A 13 18.86 -6.55 3.89
N THR A 14 18.51 -6.27 2.62
CA THR A 14 17.25 -6.73 2.02
C THR A 14 17.15 -8.25 2.07
N ALA A 15 18.20 -8.97 1.66
CA ALA A 15 18.23 -10.44 1.73
C ALA A 15 18.01 -10.93 3.17
N ALA A 16 18.71 -10.33 4.14
CA ALA A 16 18.55 -10.67 5.55
C ALA A 16 17.11 -10.43 6.06
N LEU A 17 16.46 -9.33 5.65
CA LEU A 17 15.07 -9.03 6.00
C LEU A 17 14.08 -10.02 5.37
N VAL A 18 14.29 -10.39 4.09
CA VAL A 18 13.46 -11.36 3.37
C VAL A 18 13.53 -12.74 4.02
N ASP A 19 14.71 -13.12 4.53
CA ASP A 19 14.93 -14.41 5.20
C ASP A 19 14.29 -14.51 6.60
N PHE A 20 13.67 -13.41 7.11
CA PHE A 20 12.70 -13.43 8.20
C PHE A 20 11.29 -13.54 7.61
N PRO A 21 10.62 -14.70 7.65
CA PRO A 21 9.22 -14.80 7.28
C PRO A 21 8.37 -13.87 8.18
N SER A 22 7.59 -12.99 7.56
CA SER A 22 6.75 -12.01 8.27
C SER A 22 5.44 -11.79 7.53
N VAL A 23 4.72 -12.89 7.26
CA VAL A 23 3.34 -12.77 6.74
C VAL A 23 2.51 -11.98 7.74
N SER A 24 1.62 -11.10 7.25
CA SER A 24 0.80 -10.21 8.09
C SER A 24 0.22 -10.91 9.33
N GLY A 25 0.48 -10.33 10.49
CA GLY A 25 0.15 -10.88 11.80
C GLY A 25 1.21 -11.83 12.39
N THR A 26 2.38 -11.98 11.74
CA THR A 26 3.51 -12.79 12.25
C THR A 26 4.84 -12.02 12.26
N GLU A 27 4.81 -10.70 12.26
CA GLU A 27 5.96 -9.80 12.14
C GLU A 27 6.86 -9.77 13.38
N GLY A 28 6.36 -10.24 14.53
CA GLY A 28 7.03 -10.12 15.83
C GLY A 28 8.52 -10.42 15.81
N PRO A 29 8.99 -11.58 15.28
CA PRO A 29 10.42 -11.89 15.23
C PRO A 29 11.26 -10.90 14.39
N LEU A 30 10.70 -10.38 13.28
CA LEU A 30 11.35 -9.36 12.46
C LEU A 30 11.37 -8.02 13.19
N ALA A 31 10.26 -7.63 13.80
CA ALA A 31 10.13 -6.40 14.56
C ALA A 31 11.11 -6.40 15.77
N ASP A 32 11.30 -7.55 16.46
CA ASP A 32 12.31 -7.70 17.53
C ASP A 32 13.72 -7.44 16.99
N ALA A 33 14.05 -7.97 15.82
CA ALA A 33 15.36 -7.79 15.20
C ALA A 33 15.58 -6.33 14.74
N VAL A 34 14.55 -5.67 14.17
CA VAL A 34 14.57 -4.26 13.78
C VAL A 34 14.72 -3.36 15.01
N GLU A 35 13.95 -3.60 16.09
CA GLU A 35 14.06 -2.85 17.33
C GLU A 35 15.46 -2.94 17.92
N ALA A 36 16.00 -4.16 18.00
CA ALA A 36 17.35 -4.37 18.54
C ALA A 36 18.42 -3.64 17.70
N ALA A 37 18.31 -3.67 16.38
CA ALA A 37 19.23 -2.98 15.48
C ALA A 37 19.13 -1.45 15.63
N LEU A 38 17.93 -0.88 15.69
CA LEU A 38 17.73 0.57 15.86
C LEU A 38 18.18 1.05 17.25
N ARG A 39 17.94 0.28 18.32
CA ARG A 39 18.43 0.60 19.68
C ARG A 39 19.96 0.60 19.77
N ALA A 40 20.65 -0.12 18.90
CA ALA A 40 22.11 -0.12 18.84
C ALA A 40 22.69 1.13 18.16
N VAL A 41 21.88 1.91 17.44
CA VAL A 41 22.32 3.16 16.78
C VAL A 41 22.38 4.30 17.82
N PRO A 42 23.56 4.91 18.06
CA PRO A 42 23.68 6.00 19.02
C PRO A 42 22.80 7.21 18.62
N GLY A 43 22.13 7.80 19.60
CA GLY A 43 21.36 9.04 19.43
C GLY A 43 19.95 8.85 18.87
N LEU A 44 19.50 7.60 18.65
CA LEU A 44 18.10 7.34 18.34
C LEU A 44 17.28 7.09 19.62
N GLU A 45 16.15 7.76 19.72
CA GLU A 45 15.06 7.39 20.62
C GLU A 45 14.23 6.30 19.92
N VAL A 46 14.00 5.15 20.58
CA VAL A 46 13.30 4.01 19.97
C VAL A 46 12.16 3.58 20.87
N VAL A 47 10.96 3.45 20.31
CA VAL A 47 9.76 2.91 20.96
C VAL A 47 9.15 1.79 20.13
N ARG A 48 8.34 0.96 20.77
CA ARG A 48 7.62 -0.16 20.18
C ARG A 48 6.14 -0.05 20.50
N ASP A 49 5.27 -0.20 19.52
CA ASP A 49 3.83 -0.34 19.68
C ASP A 49 3.35 -1.58 18.90
N GLY A 50 3.03 -2.65 19.61
CA GLY A 50 2.76 -3.95 18.99
C GLY A 50 4.00 -4.46 18.23
N ASP A 51 3.84 -4.71 16.92
CA ASP A 51 4.94 -5.07 16.02
C ASP A 51 5.43 -3.88 15.17
N THR A 52 4.94 -2.68 15.44
CA THR A 52 5.47 -1.44 14.87
C THR A 52 6.64 -0.92 15.71
N VAL A 53 7.76 -0.63 15.06
CA VAL A 53 8.96 -0.04 15.66
C VAL A 53 9.14 1.39 15.14
N LEU A 54 9.22 2.35 16.07
CA LEU A 54 9.47 3.75 15.74
C LEU A 54 10.82 4.17 16.30
N ALA A 55 11.57 4.94 15.52
CA ALA A 55 12.82 5.54 15.96
C ALA A 55 12.90 6.99 15.49
N ARG A 56 13.54 7.88 16.27
CA ARG A 56 13.73 9.25 15.85
C ARG A 56 15.03 9.85 16.38
N THR A 57 15.55 10.81 15.61
CA THR A 57 16.60 11.74 16.08
C THR A 57 15.99 12.91 16.84
N THR A 58 16.79 13.52 17.72
CA THR A 58 16.41 14.72 18.50
C THR A 58 17.54 15.76 18.42
N LEU A 59 18.00 16.07 17.19
CA LEU A 59 19.10 16.99 16.94
C LEU A 59 18.68 18.46 17.03
N GLY A 60 17.37 18.73 17.09
CA GLY A 60 16.81 20.08 17.15
C GLY A 60 16.86 20.79 15.80
N ARG A 61 16.75 20.05 14.71
CA ARG A 61 16.67 20.61 13.36
C ARG A 61 15.33 21.34 13.15
N PRO A 62 15.28 22.36 12.28
CA PRO A 62 14.05 23.13 12.05
C PRO A 62 12.95 22.32 11.34
N ARG A 63 13.30 21.23 10.67
CA ARG A 63 12.39 20.36 9.94
C ARG A 63 12.58 18.92 10.38
N ARG A 64 11.55 18.11 10.13
CA ARG A 64 11.56 16.65 10.34
C ARG A 64 11.10 15.92 9.10
N VAL A 65 11.86 14.95 8.65
CA VAL A 65 11.49 14.01 7.58
C VAL A 65 11.17 12.65 8.20
N LEU A 66 10.03 12.10 7.82
CA LEU A 66 9.62 10.77 8.25
C LEU A 66 9.81 9.78 7.09
N LEU A 67 10.49 8.68 7.37
CA LEU A 67 10.62 7.54 6.47
C LEU A 67 9.79 6.39 7.02
N ALA A 68 8.92 5.79 6.18
CA ALA A 68 8.07 4.69 6.62
C ALA A 68 8.15 3.49 5.68
N GLY A 69 8.01 2.28 6.25
CA GLY A 69 7.91 1.05 5.50
C GLY A 69 7.30 -0.05 6.35
N HIS A 70 6.49 -0.93 5.73
CA HIS A 70 5.89 -2.06 6.42
C HIS A 70 6.80 -3.27 6.49
N LEU A 71 6.64 -4.05 7.55
CA LEU A 71 7.44 -5.25 7.86
C LEU A 71 6.78 -6.53 7.33
N ASP A 72 5.48 -6.49 7.14
CA ASP A 72 4.72 -7.66 6.71
C ASP A 72 4.82 -7.92 5.21
N THR A 73 4.36 -9.08 4.83
CA THR A 73 4.23 -9.52 3.44
C THR A 73 2.92 -10.28 3.27
N VAL A 74 2.47 -10.39 2.03
CA VAL A 74 1.44 -11.37 1.65
C VAL A 74 1.91 -12.82 1.94
N PRO A 75 1.02 -13.83 1.88
CA PRO A 75 1.37 -15.22 2.09
C PRO A 75 2.51 -15.69 1.17
N ILE A 76 3.51 -16.35 1.76
CA ILE A 76 4.69 -16.86 1.06
C ILE A 76 4.28 -17.93 0.04
N ALA A 77 4.75 -17.79 -1.20
CA ALA A 77 4.43 -18.67 -2.31
C ALA A 77 5.61 -19.59 -2.74
N GLY A 78 6.44 -20.01 -1.77
CA GLY A 78 7.64 -20.81 -2.01
C GLY A 78 8.85 -19.96 -2.46
N ASN A 79 8.81 -18.67 -2.23
CA ASN A 79 9.80 -17.67 -2.59
C ASN A 79 10.55 -17.08 -1.38
N VAL A 80 10.72 -17.89 -0.34
CA VAL A 80 11.63 -17.67 0.81
C VAL A 80 12.39 -18.99 1.02
N PRO A 81 13.70 -18.99 1.30
CA PRO A 81 14.58 -17.83 1.52
C PRO A 81 14.88 -17.04 0.24
N SER A 82 15.48 -15.86 0.43
CA SER A 82 15.93 -15.01 -0.68
C SER A 82 16.97 -15.72 -1.56
N ARG A 83 16.98 -15.37 -2.85
CA ARG A 83 17.95 -15.93 -3.82
C ARG A 83 18.47 -14.84 -4.76
N ARG A 84 19.77 -14.65 -4.77
CA ARG A 84 20.42 -13.73 -5.71
C ARG A 84 20.71 -14.42 -7.03
N ASP A 85 20.44 -13.74 -8.15
CA ASP A 85 20.71 -14.17 -9.49
C ASP A 85 21.21 -12.96 -10.31
N GLY A 86 22.53 -12.81 -10.39
CA GLY A 86 23.13 -11.61 -10.96
C GLY A 86 22.70 -10.34 -10.22
N ASP A 87 22.07 -9.44 -10.96
CA ASP A 87 21.55 -8.17 -10.44
C ASP A 87 20.11 -8.28 -9.90
N LEU A 88 19.55 -9.48 -9.80
CA LEU A 88 18.22 -9.69 -9.24
C LEU A 88 18.32 -10.35 -7.87
N LEU A 89 17.56 -9.83 -6.92
CA LEU A 89 17.32 -10.47 -5.62
C LEU A 89 15.85 -10.90 -5.55
N HIS A 90 15.63 -12.21 -5.61
CA HIS A 90 14.31 -12.84 -5.56
C HIS A 90 13.90 -13.14 -4.13
N GLY A 91 12.61 -12.97 -3.83
CA GLY A 91 12.05 -13.33 -2.54
C GLY A 91 10.75 -12.58 -2.23
N CYS A 92 9.91 -13.15 -1.39
CA CYS A 92 8.67 -12.51 -0.92
C CYS A 92 9.01 -11.25 -0.12
N GLY A 93 8.46 -10.11 -0.52
CA GLY A 93 8.74 -8.81 0.09
C GLY A 93 9.99 -8.11 -0.45
N THR A 94 10.71 -8.67 -1.46
CA THR A 94 11.86 -7.98 -2.06
C THR A 94 11.46 -6.69 -2.76
N SER A 95 10.32 -6.67 -3.44
CA SER A 95 9.73 -5.46 -4.02
C SER A 95 8.84 -4.75 -3.01
N ASP A 96 7.97 -5.47 -2.32
CA ASP A 96 6.94 -4.94 -1.46
C ASP A 96 7.08 -5.47 -0.01
N MET A 97 7.75 -4.69 0.89
CA MET A 97 8.62 -3.57 0.57
C MET A 97 9.92 -3.63 1.39
N LYS A 98 10.45 -4.87 1.66
CA LYS A 98 11.64 -5.06 2.51
C LYS A 98 12.91 -4.42 1.93
N SER A 99 13.00 -4.21 0.61
CA SER A 99 14.10 -3.43 0.02
C SER A 99 14.01 -1.95 0.40
N GLY A 100 12.80 -1.40 0.48
CA GLY A 100 12.56 -0.06 1.03
C GLY A 100 12.92 0.00 2.52
N VAL A 101 12.48 -0.99 3.31
CA VAL A 101 12.82 -1.09 4.74
C VAL A 101 14.34 -1.18 4.94
N ALA A 102 15.06 -1.93 4.09
CA ALA A 102 16.53 -2.00 4.15
C ALA A 102 17.17 -0.63 3.95
N VAL A 103 16.70 0.14 2.97
CA VAL A 103 17.14 1.53 2.74
C VAL A 103 16.84 2.40 3.97
N LEU A 104 15.62 2.31 4.52
CA LEU A 104 15.23 3.05 5.74
C LEU A 104 16.19 2.76 6.90
N LEU A 105 16.46 1.47 7.16
CA LEU A 105 17.35 1.04 8.24
C LEU A 105 18.80 1.49 8.03
N ARG A 106 19.27 1.53 6.79
CA ARG A 106 20.58 2.08 6.45
C ARG A 106 20.66 3.59 6.73
N LEU A 107 19.59 4.32 6.44
CA LEU A 107 19.52 5.76 6.69
C LEU A 107 19.42 6.09 8.19
N ALA A 108 19.00 5.13 9.03
CA ALA A 108 19.03 5.26 10.49
C ALA A 108 20.45 5.52 11.03
N THR A 109 21.48 5.12 10.31
CA THR A 109 22.89 5.28 10.70
C THR A 109 23.50 6.64 10.31
N LEU A 110 22.73 7.56 9.75
CA LEU A 110 23.20 8.92 9.45
C LEU A 110 23.53 9.66 10.73
N THR A 111 24.76 10.18 10.84
CA THR A 111 25.26 10.84 12.06
C THR A 111 24.91 12.32 12.13
N ASP A 112 24.73 12.98 11.00
CA ASP A 112 24.47 14.43 10.92
C ASP A 112 23.51 14.77 9.76
N PRO A 113 22.25 14.29 9.81
CA PRO A 113 21.26 14.64 8.80
C PRO A 113 20.88 16.13 8.87
N ALA A 114 20.52 16.72 7.73
CA ALA A 114 20.12 18.13 7.62
C ALA A 114 18.78 18.41 8.33
N ASP A 115 17.90 17.42 8.38
CA ASP A 115 16.61 17.45 9.08
C ASP A 115 16.60 16.45 10.23
N ASP A 116 15.76 16.62 11.25
CA ASP A 116 15.48 15.56 12.20
C ASP A 116 14.74 14.41 11.47
N LEU A 117 15.03 13.17 11.82
CA LEU A 117 14.46 11.99 11.20
C LEU A 117 13.47 11.30 12.13
N THR A 118 12.39 10.79 11.59
CA THR A 118 11.55 9.74 12.18
C THR A 118 11.54 8.53 11.24
N LEU A 119 11.70 7.35 11.79
CA LEU A 119 11.73 6.07 11.08
C LEU A 119 10.58 5.23 11.62
N VAL A 120 9.73 4.73 10.74
CA VAL A 120 8.55 3.94 11.10
C VAL A 120 8.59 2.62 10.33
N CYS A 121 8.82 1.54 11.05
CA CYS A 121 8.71 0.18 10.53
C CYS A 121 7.44 -0.43 11.10
N TYR A 122 6.37 -0.56 10.31
CA TYR A 122 5.04 -0.89 10.82
C TYR A 122 4.54 -2.25 10.32
N ASP A 123 3.58 -2.79 11.05
CA ASP A 123 2.99 -4.10 10.84
C ASP A 123 1.62 -4.01 10.15
N ASN A 124 1.19 -5.13 9.54
CA ASN A 124 -0.16 -5.35 9.03
C ASN A 124 -0.62 -4.32 7.97
N GLU A 125 0.23 -3.97 7.02
CA GLU A 125 -0.17 -3.14 5.87
C GLU A 125 -1.06 -3.91 4.89
N GLU A 126 -0.72 -5.16 4.62
CA GLU A 126 -1.26 -6.03 3.58
C GLU A 126 -2.60 -6.69 3.93
N VAL A 127 -3.23 -6.26 5.01
CA VAL A 127 -4.48 -6.81 5.52
C VAL A 127 -5.50 -5.71 5.82
N GLU A 128 -6.55 -6.03 6.57
CA GLU A 128 -7.65 -5.10 6.85
C GLU A 128 -7.16 -3.83 7.57
N ALA A 129 -7.68 -2.69 7.16
CA ALA A 129 -7.24 -1.35 7.58
C ALA A 129 -7.29 -1.11 9.11
N ASP A 130 -8.13 -1.81 9.85
CA ASP A 130 -8.24 -1.72 11.31
C ASP A 130 -7.07 -2.39 12.05
N ARG A 131 -6.38 -3.32 11.40
CA ARG A 131 -5.19 -4.01 11.90
C ARG A 131 -3.89 -3.24 11.64
N ASN A 132 -3.88 -2.34 10.67
CA ASN A 132 -2.69 -1.62 10.21
C ASN A 132 -1.97 -0.88 11.35
N GLY A 133 -0.67 -1.16 11.53
CA GLY A 133 0.16 -0.63 12.60
C GLY A 133 0.33 0.88 12.55
N LEU A 134 0.50 1.47 11.35
CA LEU A 134 0.59 2.93 11.20
C LEU A 134 -0.73 3.61 11.60
N GLY A 135 -1.88 3.01 11.24
CA GLY A 135 -3.19 3.47 11.68
C GLY A 135 -3.37 3.37 13.20
N ARG A 136 -2.77 2.37 13.85
CA ARG A 136 -2.75 2.23 15.31
C ARG A 136 -1.92 3.35 15.94
N VAL A 137 -0.69 3.56 15.48
CA VAL A 137 0.20 4.64 15.95
C VAL A 137 -0.43 6.02 15.78
N ALA A 138 -1.12 6.27 14.66
CA ALA A 138 -1.83 7.53 14.45
C ALA A 138 -2.89 7.83 15.52
N ARG A 139 -3.45 6.80 16.18
CA ARG A 139 -4.43 6.94 17.26
C ARG A 139 -3.81 6.97 18.66
N THR A 140 -2.74 6.19 18.88
CA THR A 140 -2.14 6.01 20.21
C THR A 140 -0.98 6.97 20.46
N GLU A 141 -0.18 7.27 19.45
CA GLU A 141 1.08 8.01 19.55
C GLU A 141 1.25 9.02 18.38
N PRO A 142 0.25 9.90 18.11
CA PRO A 142 0.26 10.77 16.92
C PRO A 142 1.49 11.70 16.86
N ASP A 143 2.05 12.07 17.99
CA ASP A 143 3.24 12.94 18.08
C ASP A 143 4.49 12.31 17.44
N TRP A 144 4.54 10.98 17.36
CA TRP A 144 5.61 10.27 16.68
C TRP A 144 5.54 10.40 15.16
N LEU A 145 4.36 10.66 14.61
CA LEU A 145 4.17 10.82 13.18
C LEU A 145 4.32 12.28 12.70
N ALA A 146 4.40 13.25 13.63
CA ALA A 146 4.55 14.66 13.26
C ALA A 146 5.80 14.88 12.40
N ALA A 147 5.63 15.36 11.16
CA ALA A 147 6.70 15.59 10.21
C ALA A 147 6.32 16.66 9.17
N ASP A 148 7.32 17.29 8.56
CA ASP A 148 7.13 18.26 7.46
C ASP A 148 7.00 17.56 6.11
N LEU A 149 7.51 16.33 6.00
CA LEU A 149 7.39 15.46 4.84
C LEU A 149 7.51 14.01 5.29
N ALA A 150 6.62 13.14 4.82
CA ALA A 150 6.74 11.70 4.93
C ALA A 150 7.11 11.09 3.55
N ILE A 151 8.03 10.13 3.56
CA ILE A 151 8.43 9.36 2.38
C ILE A 151 8.20 7.89 2.72
N LEU A 152 7.22 7.27 2.05
CA LEU A 152 6.97 5.85 2.17
C LEU A 152 7.83 5.11 1.15
N LEU A 153 8.57 4.11 1.62
CA LEU A 153 9.55 3.40 0.80
C LEU A 153 8.92 2.24 0.00
N GLU A 154 7.68 2.47 -0.44
CA GLU A 154 6.87 1.63 -1.30
C GLU A 154 7.53 1.33 -2.64
N PRO A 155 7.15 0.23 -3.32
CA PRO A 155 7.68 -0.08 -4.65
C PRO A 155 7.25 0.98 -5.67
N THR A 156 8.23 1.68 -6.24
CA THR A 156 8.03 2.72 -7.27
C THR A 156 9.07 2.66 -8.39
N SER A 157 9.93 1.64 -8.40
CA SER A 157 11.07 1.53 -9.33
C SER A 157 11.98 2.77 -9.32
N GLY A 158 12.12 3.46 -8.17
CA GLY A 158 12.91 4.67 -8.02
C GLY A 158 12.30 5.93 -8.63
N GLN A 159 11.00 5.91 -8.94
CA GLN A 159 10.23 7.10 -9.32
C GLN A 159 9.61 7.73 -8.07
N VAL A 160 9.43 9.05 -8.06
CA VAL A 160 8.57 9.68 -7.06
C VAL A 160 7.12 9.50 -7.49
N GLU A 161 6.36 8.69 -6.75
CA GLU A 161 4.92 8.56 -6.93
C GLU A 161 4.19 9.40 -5.89
N ALA A 162 3.39 10.35 -6.36
CA ALA A 162 2.74 11.36 -5.53
C ALA A 162 1.28 11.01 -5.28
N GLY A 163 0.82 11.26 -4.04
CA GLY A 163 -0.53 10.89 -3.61
C GLY A 163 -0.82 9.40 -3.77
N CYS A 164 -2.07 9.04 -3.79
CA CYS A 164 -2.55 7.70 -4.19
C CYS A 164 -4.03 7.75 -4.55
N GLN A 165 -4.50 6.79 -5.36
CA GLN A 165 -5.94 6.62 -5.58
C GLN A 165 -6.63 6.08 -4.33
N GLY A 166 -7.88 6.49 -4.13
CA GLY A 166 -8.76 5.84 -3.17
C GLY A 166 -9.26 4.49 -3.71
N THR A 167 -9.77 3.67 -2.81
CA THR A 167 -10.38 2.38 -3.12
C THR A 167 -11.74 2.26 -2.46
N LEU A 168 -12.67 1.62 -3.16
CA LEU A 168 -13.99 1.30 -2.63
C LEU A 168 -14.41 -0.07 -3.14
N ARG A 169 -14.94 -0.90 -2.27
CA ARG A 169 -15.54 -2.19 -2.61
C ARG A 169 -17.04 -2.15 -2.31
N ALA A 170 -17.84 -2.63 -3.26
CA ALA A 170 -19.27 -2.73 -3.09
C ALA A 170 -19.80 -4.07 -3.62
N ASP A 171 -20.87 -4.54 -2.99
CA ASP A 171 -21.65 -5.68 -3.47
C ASP A 171 -22.91 -5.18 -4.17
N VAL A 172 -23.09 -5.64 -5.41
CA VAL A 172 -24.29 -5.40 -6.22
C VAL A 172 -25.10 -6.69 -6.25
N VAL A 173 -26.19 -6.71 -5.50
CA VAL A 173 -26.99 -7.91 -5.25
C VAL A 173 -28.23 -7.91 -6.11
N THR A 174 -28.40 -8.92 -6.93
CA THR A 174 -29.63 -9.19 -7.68
C THR A 174 -30.42 -10.29 -7.02
N ARG A 175 -31.76 -10.15 -6.99
CA ARG A 175 -32.70 -11.06 -6.34
C ARG A 175 -33.52 -11.82 -7.37
N GLY A 176 -33.90 -13.03 -7.00
CA GLY A 176 -34.73 -13.91 -7.80
C GLY A 176 -35.73 -14.68 -6.97
N ARG A 177 -36.19 -15.80 -7.51
CA ARG A 177 -37.08 -16.74 -6.83
C ARG A 177 -36.68 -18.17 -7.17
N ARG A 178 -36.41 -18.98 -6.16
CA ARG A 178 -36.05 -20.40 -6.34
C ARG A 178 -37.14 -21.16 -7.02
N ALA A 179 -36.71 -22.06 -7.91
CA ALA A 179 -37.55 -23.09 -8.52
C ALA A 179 -36.67 -24.24 -8.99
N HIS A 180 -37.29 -25.38 -9.23
CA HIS A 180 -36.61 -26.50 -9.88
C HIS A 180 -36.26 -26.14 -11.32
N SER A 181 -35.02 -26.36 -11.76
CA SER A 181 -34.57 -25.99 -13.12
C SER A 181 -35.40 -26.61 -14.24
N ALA A 182 -35.99 -27.80 -14.05
CA ALA A 182 -36.93 -28.41 -14.97
C ALA A 182 -38.30 -27.71 -15.03
N ARG A 183 -38.55 -26.71 -14.14
CA ARG A 183 -39.79 -25.91 -14.08
C ARG A 183 -39.44 -24.43 -13.92
N SER A 184 -38.52 -23.96 -14.77
CA SER A 184 -37.93 -22.62 -14.70
C SER A 184 -38.96 -21.48 -14.75
N TRP A 185 -40.12 -21.69 -15.40
CA TRP A 185 -41.23 -20.72 -15.46
C TRP A 185 -41.88 -20.38 -14.10
N LEU A 186 -41.59 -21.19 -13.05
CA LEU A 186 -42.07 -20.97 -11.69
C LEU A 186 -41.10 -20.09 -10.87
N GLY A 187 -39.91 -19.80 -11.39
CA GLY A 187 -38.86 -19.04 -10.68
C GLY A 187 -38.42 -17.80 -11.42
N VAL A 188 -37.46 -17.10 -10.81
CA VAL A 188 -36.71 -15.99 -11.40
C VAL A 188 -35.25 -16.24 -11.08
N ASN A 189 -34.41 -16.30 -12.11
CA ASN A 189 -33.00 -16.60 -11.94
C ASN A 189 -32.20 -15.31 -11.64
N ALA A 190 -31.66 -15.22 -10.42
CA ALA A 190 -30.88 -14.06 -9.97
C ALA A 190 -29.57 -13.90 -10.74
N VAL A 191 -28.94 -14.99 -11.18
CA VAL A 191 -27.71 -14.94 -12.00
C VAL A 191 -28.02 -14.30 -13.37
N HIS A 192 -29.15 -14.66 -13.99
CA HIS A 192 -29.57 -13.98 -15.23
C HIS A 192 -29.90 -12.51 -15.01
N ALA A 193 -30.45 -12.16 -13.84
CA ALA A 193 -30.75 -10.78 -13.46
C ALA A 193 -29.47 -9.93 -13.27
N ALA A 194 -28.30 -10.53 -13.06
CA ALA A 194 -27.01 -9.83 -12.97
C ALA A 194 -26.46 -9.39 -14.35
N ALA A 195 -27.00 -9.91 -15.45
CA ALA A 195 -26.49 -9.54 -16.79
C ALA A 195 -26.49 -8.01 -17.07
N PRO A 196 -27.51 -7.21 -16.70
CA PRO A 196 -27.46 -5.75 -16.85
C PRO A 196 -26.39 -5.08 -16.00
N VAL A 197 -26.06 -5.64 -14.81
CA VAL A 197 -24.98 -5.14 -13.96
C VAL A 197 -23.65 -5.31 -14.66
N LEU A 198 -23.36 -6.52 -15.18
CA LEU A 198 -22.12 -6.80 -15.92
C LEU A 198 -22.05 -5.99 -17.22
N ALA A 199 -23.17 -5.78 -17.91
CA ALA A 199 -23.21 -4.96 -19.12
C ALA A 199 -22.84 -3.50 -18.83
N ARG A 200 -23.30 -2.93 -17.71
CA ARG A 200 -22.90 -1.57 -17.29
C ARG A 200 -21.42 -1.47 -16.95
N LEU A 201 -20.87 -2.48 -16.27
CA LEU A 201 -19.43 -2.53 -15.97
C LEU A 201 -18.59 -2.66 -17.25
N ALA A 202 -19.03 -3.50 -18.19
CA ALA A 202 -18.35 -3.66 -19.48
C ALA A 202 -18.36 -2.39 -20.35
N ALA A 203 -19.37 -1.54 -20.18
CA ALA A 203 -19.52 -0.26 -20.89
C ALA A 203 -19.04 0.94 -20.06
N TYR A 204 -18.45 0.71 -18.87
CA TYR A 204 -18.01 1.80 -18.01
C TYR A 204 -16.80 2.51 -18.61
N GLU A 205 -16.91 3.82 -18.78
CA GLU A 205 -15.82 4.68 -19.21
C GLU A 205 -15.19 5.37 -17.99
N ALA A 206 -13.98 4.96 -17.66
CA ALA A 206 -13.26 5.49 -16.52
C ALA A 206 -12.73 6.91 -16.80
N ARG A 207 -12.83 7.78 -15.80
CA ARG A 207 -12.29 9.14 -15.83
C ARG A 207 -10.76 9.11 -15.68
N SER A 208 -10.06 9.98 -16.41
CA SER A 208 -8.66 10.34 -16.14
C SER A 208 -8.60 11.78 -15.64
N VAL A 209 -7.86 12.02 -14.57
CA VAL A 209 -7.78 13.30 -13.87
C VAL A 209 -6.34 13.73 -13.73
N ASP A 210 -6.00 14.90 -14.22
CA ASP A 210 -4.72 15.55 -13.98
C ASP A 210 -4.83 16.40 -12.71
N ILE A 211 -3.98 16.11 -11.72
CA ILE A 211 -3.85 16.89 -10.49
C ILE A 211 -2.36 17.22 -10.32
N ASP A 212 -2.02 18.48 -10.45
CA ASP A 212 -0.65 18.98 -10.35
C ASP A 212 0.36 18.27 -11.28
N GLY A 213 -0.07 17.84 -12.48
CA GLY A 213 0.73 17.09 -13.44
C GLY A 213 0.77 15.58 -13.22
N CYS A 214 0.14 15.07 -12.18
CA CYS A 214 -0.03 13.64 -11.92
C CYS A 214 -1.38 13.16 -12.48
N VAL A 215 -1.35 12.25 -13.45
CA VAL A 215 -2.56 11.76 -14.11
C VAL A 215 -3.06 10.49 -13.43
N TYR A 216 -4.17 10.61 -12.69
CA TYR A 216 -4.85 9.48 -12.04
C TYR A 216 -5.90 8.88 -12.99
N ARG A 217 -5.88 7.56 -13.14
CA ARG A 217 -6.84 6.83 -13.98
C ARG A 217 -7.77 6.02 -13.10
N GLU A 218 -9.03 6.38 -13.06
CA GLU A 218 -10.05 5.63 -12.33
C GLU A 218 -10.34 4.27 -12.98
N GLY A 219 -10.98 3.38 -12.24
CA GLY A 219 -11.40 2.10 -12.76
C GLY A 219 -12.46 1.45 -11.88
N LEU A 220 -13.59 1.03 -12.48
CA LEU A 220 -14.66 0.29 -11.82
C LEU A 220 -14.78 -1.09 -12.45
N ASN A 221 -14.46 -2.14 -11.70
CA ASN A 221 -14.41 -3.50 -12.22
C ASN A 221 -15.14 -4.49 -11.31
N ALA A 222 -15.77 -5.51 -11.90
CA ALA A 222 -16.17 -6.69 -11.16
C ALA A 222 -14.92 -7.49 -10.78
N VAL A 223 -14.76 -7.76 -9.49
CA VAL A 223 -13.65 -8.56 -8.93
C VAL A 223 -14.12 -9.90 -8.37
N GLY A 224 -15.43 -10.10 -8.31
CA GLY A 224 -16.04 -11.36 -7.91
C GLY A 224 -17.49 -11.46 -8.38
N ILE A 225 -17.95 -12.68 -8.57
CA ILE A 225 -19.36 -13.00 -8.80
C ILE A 225 -19.68 -14.34 -8.13
N SER A 226 -20.77 -14.38 -7.38
CA SER A 226 -21.23 -15.61 -6.74
C SER A 226 -22.75 -15.74 -6.84
N GLY A 227 -23.22 -16.98 -6.98
CA GLY A 227 -24.64 -17.29 -7.02
C GLY A 227 -24.87 -18.79 -7.27
N GLY A 228 -26.05 -19.25 -6.83
CA GLY A 228 -26.43 -20.67 -6.96
C GLY A 228 -26.13 -21.50 -5.70
N VAL A 229 -27.00 -22.49 -5.45
CA VAL A 229 -26.91 -23.38 -4.26
C VAL A 229 -26.86 -24.85 -4.65
N ALA A 230 -27.41 -25.24 -5.83
CA ALA A 230 -27.39 -26.60 -6.34
C ALA A 230 -27.64 -26.61 -7.87
N GLY A 231 -27.15 -27.64 -8.57
CA GLY A 231 -27.19 -27.70 -10.03
C GLY A 231 -28.60 -27.81 -10.67
N ASN A 232 -29.62 -28.10 -9.87
CA ASN A 232 -31.02 -28.20 -10.31
C ASN A 232 -31.97 -27.21 -9.68
N VAL A 233 -31.42 -26.12 -9.07
CA VAL A 233 -32.17 -25.03 -8.42
C VAL A 233 -31.85 -23.70 -9.12
N LEU A 234 -32.88 -22.96 -9.52
CA LEU A 234 -32.68 -21.56 -9.96
C LEU A 234 -32.21 -20.72 -8.79
N PRO A 235 -31.10 -19.98 -8.94
CA PRO A 235 -30.60 -19.08 -7.88
C PRO A 235 -31.59 -17.98 -7.56
N ASP A 236 -31.81 -17.70 -6.28
CA ASP A 236 -32.62 -16.58 -5.79
C ASP A 236 -31.78 -15.38 -5.37
N GLU A 237 -30.45 -15.51 -5.38
CA GLU A 237 -29.49 -14.46 -5.12
C GLU A 237 -28.27 -14.60 -6.04
N CYS A 238 -27.75 -13.47 -6.50
CA CYS A 238 -26.45 -13.35 -7.12
C CYS A 238 -25.79 -12.05 -6.65
N VAL A 239 -24.55 -12.15 -6.20
CA VAL A 239 -23.71 -11.02 -5.75
C VAL A 239 -22.61 -10.79 -6.77
N VAL A 240 -22.52 -9.58 -7.29
CA VAL A 240 -21.38 -9.08 -8.07
C VAL A 240 -20.59 -8.14 -7.18
N THR A 241 -19.40 -8.56 -6.76
CA THR A 241 -18.49 -7.71 -5.99
C THR A 241 -17.71 -6.83 -6.96
N VAL A 242 -17.78 -5.52 -6.78
CA VAL A 242 -17.08 -4.52 -7.59
C VAL A 242 -16.02 -3.80 -6.77
N ASN A 243 -14.90 -3.46 -7.41
CA ASN A 243 -13.89 -2.56 -6.87
C ASN A 243 -13.83 -1.29 -7.71
N PHE A 244 -13.88 -0.14 -7.05
CA PHE A 244 -13.71 1.18 -7.64
C PHE A 244 -12.41 1.80 -7.15
N ARG A 245 -11.48 2.04 -8.07
CA ARG A 245 -10.29 2.86 -7.85
C ARG A 245 -10.60 4.26 -8.34
N PHE A 246 -10.59 5.24 -7.42
CA PHE A 246 -11.00 6.61 -7.72
C PHE A 246 -9.87 7.61 -7.48
N ALA A 247 -9.87 8.69 -8.28
CA ALA A 247 -8.89 9.75 -8.15
C ALA A 247 -9.06 10.51 -6.82
N PRO A 248 -7.98 11.04 -6.23
CA PRO A 248 -7.99 11.63 -4.89
C PRO A 248 -8.73 12.97 -4.78
N ASP A 249 -9.28 13.48 -5.88
CA ASP A 249 -10.19 14.63 -5.90
C ASP A 249 -11.62 14.28 -5.49
N ARG A 250 -11.93 12.98 -5.33
CA ARG A 250 -13.20 12.48 -4.78
C ARG A 250 -13.04 12.11 -3.30
N SER A 251 -14.05 12.44 -2.51
CA SER A 251 -14.22 11.85 -1.19
C SER A 251 -14.76 10.41 -1.31
N GLU A 252 -14.68 9.64 -0.22
CA GLU A 252 -15.30 8.30 -0.14
C GLU A 252 -16.82 8.38 -0.35
N ALA A 253 -17.48 9.45 0.15
CA ALA A 253 -18.91 9.68 -0.04
C ALA A 253 -19.25 9.91 -1.52
N ASP A 254 -18.45 10.71 -2.25
CA ASP A 254 -18.63 10.94 -3.69
C ASP A 254 -18.37 9.66 -4.49
N ALA A 255 -17.37 8.87 -4.08
CA ALA A 255 -17.07 7.58 -4.70
C ALA A 255 -18.22 6.59 -4.51
N ALA A 256 -18.78 6.51 -3.30
CA ALA A 256 -19.93 5.66 -3.01
C ALA A 256 -21.17 6.08 -3.80
N GLU A 257 -21.45 7.38 -3.89
CA GLU A 257 -22.58 7.90 -4.69
C GLU A 257 -22.36 7.62 -6.17
N HIS A 258 -21.13 7.78 -6.68
CA HIS A 258 -20.80 7.44 -8.04
C HIS A 258 -21.09 5.97 -8.35
N VAL A 259 -20.62 5.03 -7.49
CA VAL A 259 -20.89 3.58 -7.67
C VAL A 259 -22.40 3.30 -7.67
N ARG A 260 -23.18 3.91 -6.76
CA ARG A 260 -24.64 3.76 -6.75
C ARG A 260 -25.27 4.31 -8.02
N SER A 261 -24.79 5.44 -8.52
CA SER A 261 -25.30 6.06 -9.75
C SER A 261 -25.10 5.20 -10.99
N VAL A 262 -23.98 4.47 -11.07
CA VAL A 262 -23.70 3.53 -12.17
C VAL A 262 -24.77 2.45 -12.27
N PHE A 263 -25.28 1.97 -11.15
CA PHE A 263 -26.30 0.90 -11.12
C PHE A 263 -27.74 1.43 -10.92
N ALA A 264 -27.93 2.74 -10.92
CA ALA A 264 -29.26 3.33 -10.74
C ALA A 264 -30.24 2.85 -11.81
N GLY A 265 -31.49 2.55 -11.38
CA GLY A 265 -32.56 2.04 -12.24
C GLY A 265 -32.46 0.56 -12.60
N LEU A 266 -31.43 -0.16 -12.14
CA LEU A 266 -31.41 -1.62 -12.20
C LEU A 266 -32.15 -2.22 -10.99
N PRO A 267 -32.78 -3.40 -11.12
CA PRO A 267 -33.37 -4.14 -10.01
C PRO A 267 -32.28 -4.83 -9.18
N ALA A 268 -31.36 -4.05 -8.62
CA ALA A 268 -30.23 -4.51 -7.85
C ALA A 268 -30.03 -3.60 -6.62
N GLU A 269 -29.57 -4.20 -5.53
CA GLU A 269 -29.20 -3.50 -4.28
C GLU A 269 -27.69 -3.26 -4.28
N VAL A 270 -27.24 -2.04 -3.94
CA VAL A 270 -25.83 -1.68 -3.86
C VAL A 270 -25.46 -1.41 -2.41
N SER A 271 -24.58 -2.24 -1.86
CA SER A 271 -24.04 -2.11 -0.51
C SER A 271 -22.56 -1.81 -0.56
N ILE A 272 -22.13 -0.70 0.06
CA ILE A 272 -20.70 -0.42 0.22
C ILE A 272 -20.16 -1.33 1.33
N VAL A 273 -19.11 -2.07 1.02
CA VAL A 273 -18.51 -3.07 1.92
C VAL A 273 -17.29 -2.49 2.63
N ASP A 274 -16.47 -1.72 1.87
CA ASP A 274 -15.22 -1.18 2.35
C ASP A 274 -14.82 0.03 1.52
N SER A 275 -14.14 1.01 2.14
CA SER A 275 -13.55 2.13 1.41
C SER A 275 -12.37 2.73 2.15
N ALA A 276 -11.45 3.32 1.39
CA ALA A 276 -10.36 4.13 1.91
C ALA A 276 -10.13 5.35 1.00
N PRO A 277 -9.91 6.55 1.58
CA PRO A 277 -9.71 7.76 0.80
C PRO A 277 -8.41 7.73 0.02
N GLY A 278 -8.33 8.44 -1.10
CA GLY A 278 -7.08 8.76 -1.77
C GLY A 278 -6.32 9.89 -1.06
N ALA A 279 -5.11 10.17 -1.55
CA ALA A 279 -4.31 11.32 -1.12
C ALA A 279 -3.94 12.20 -2.30
N LEU A 280 -4.09 13.51 -2.16
CA LEU A 280 -3.62 14.49 -3.14
C LEU A 280 -2.08 14.46 -3.25
N PRO A 281 -1.49 14.85 -4.40
CA PRO A 281 -0.05 14.72 -4.67
C PRO A 281 0.90 15.38 -3.66
N GLY A 282 0.53 16.48 -3.03
CA GLY A 282 1.35 17.15 -2.01
C GLY A 282 2.72 17.66 -2.50
N LEU A 283 2.91 17.91 -3.80
CA LEU A 283 4.21 18.16 -4.44
C LEU A 283 4.96 19.38 -3.91
N ALA A 284 4.24 20.38 -3.37
CA ALA A 284 4.86 21.61 -2.89
C ALA A 284 5.84 21.34 -1.73
N ALA A 285 5.48 20.45 -0.78
CA ALA A 285 6.34 20.09 0.34
C ALA A 285 7.48 19.14 -0.08
N ALA A 286 7.24 18.30 -1.09
CA ALA A 286 8.23 17.35 -1.60
C ALA A 286 9.20 17.94 -2.65
N ARG A 287 9.09 19.23 -2.98
CA ARG A 287 9.83 19.86 -4.10
C ARG A 287 11.34 19.64 -4.02
N GLU A 288 11.93 19.84 -2.86
CA GLU A 288 13.38 19.69 -2.66
C GLU A 288 13.80 18.21 -2.82
N PHE A 289 12.99 17.29 -2.31
CA PHE A 289 13.20 15.86 -2.48
C PHE A 289 13.09 15.45 -3.96
N ILE A 290 12.04 15.88 -4.65
CA ILE A 290 11.84 15.63 -6.09
C ILE A 290 13.04 16.13 -6.90
N ALA A 291 13.54 17.32 -6.58
CA ALA A 291 14.71 17.89 -7.25
C ALA A 291 15.99 17.06 -6.97
N ALA A 292 16.15 16.54 -5.77
CA ALA A 292 17.29 15.68 -5.41
C ALA A 292 17.25 14.33 -6.10
N VAL A 293 16.07 13.73 -6.23
CA VAL A 293 15.87 12.46 -6.98
C VAL A 293 16.03 12.68 -8.49
N GLY A 294 15.66 13.86 -8.99
CA GLY A 294 15.82 14.22 -10.41
C GLY A 294 14.82 13.55 -11.35
N THR A 295 13.70 13.02 -10.83
CA THR A 295 12.62 12.41 -11.63
C THR A 295 11.39 13.32 -11.71
N THR A 296 10.57 13.16 -12.75
CA THR A 296 9.26 13.80 -12.81
C THR A 296 8.28 12.98 -11.99
N PRO A 297 7.57 13.59 -11.01
CA PRO A 297 6.56 12.87 -10.24
C PRO A 297 5.44 12.31 -11.10
N VAL A 298 4.95 11.13 -10.73
CA VAL A 298 3.82 10.47 -11.38
C VAL A 298 2.75 10.11 -10.35
N ALA A 299 1.55 9.78 -10.81
CA ALA A 299 0.45 9.37 -9.94
C ALA A 299 0.67 7.95 -9.40
N LYS A 300 0.42 7.72 -8.11
CA LYS A 300 0.31 6.37 -7.53
C LYS A 300 -1.09 5.81 -7.80
N TYR A 301 -1.17 4.68 -8.53
CA TYR A 301 -2.45 4.02 -8.82
C TYR A 301 -2.91 3.08 -7.70
N GLY A 302 -1.99 2.42 -7.01
CA GLY A 302 -2.30 1.67 -5.80
C GLY A 302 -2.68 2.60 -4.64
N TRP A 303 -3.51 2.11 -3.71
CA TRP A 303 -3.66 2.76 -2.43
C TRP A 303 -2.42 2.46 -1.58
N THR A 304 -1.95 3.43 -0.82
CA THR A 304 -0.86 3.29 0.14
C THR A 304 -1.13 4.15 1.37
N ASP A 305 -0.36 3.96 2.42
CA ASP A 305 -0.49 4.70 3.66
C ASP A 305 -0.12 6.19 3.57
N VAL A 306 0.31 6.72 2.40
CA VAL A 306 0.33 8.18 2.16
C VAL A 306 -1.04 8.82 2.40
N SER A 307 -2.13 8.04 2.21
CA SER A 307 -3.49 8.48 2.54
C SER A 307 -3.65 8.78 4.03
N ARG A 308 -3.07 7.97 4.92
CA ARG A 308 -3.12 8.21 6.37
C ARG A 308 -2.34 9.46 6.76
N PHE A 309 -1.15 9.65 6.19
CA PHE A 309 -0.38 10.89 6.42
C PHE A 309 -1.14 12.12 5.92
N SER A 310 -1.78 12.02 4.75
CA SER A 310 -2.63 13.09 4.23
C SER A 310 -3.79 13.42 5.17
N ALA A 311 -4.43 12.42 5.76
CA ALA A 311 -5.50 12.61 6.74
C ALA A 311 -5.01 13.29 8.04
N LEU A 312 -3.73 13.12 8.40
CA LEU A 312 -3.07 13.82 9.50
C LEU A 312 -2.57 15.23 9.11
N GLY A 313 -2.77 15.65 7.85
CA GLY A 313 -2.27 16.92 7.34
C GLY A 313 -0.76 16.92 7.06
N ILE A 314 -0.14 15.76 6.97
CA ILE A 314 1.30 15.59 6.71
C ILE A 314 1.47 15.29 5.21
N PRO A 315 2.21 16.15 4.46
CA PRO A 315 2.53 15.86 3.06
C PRO A 315 3.32 14.58 2.94
N ALA A 316 2.93 13.71 1.97
CA ALA A 316 3.57 12.41 1.80
C ALA A 316 3.72 12.02 0.34
N VAL A 317 4.79 11.28 0.03
CA VAL A 317 5.06 10.69 -1.28
C VAL A 317 5.56 9.25 -1.12
N ASN A 318 5.47 8.46 -2.20
CA ASN A 318 6.06 7.13 -2.25
C ASN A 318 7.37 7.20 -3.06
N PHE A 319 8.42 6.51 -2.58
CA PHE A 319 9.69 6.39 -3.28
C PHE A 319 10.48 5.21 -2.75
N GLY A 320 10.66 4.18 -3.55
CA GLY A 320 11.46 3.02 -3.18
C GLY A 320 11.89 2.17 -4.38
N PRO A 321 12.76 1.17 -4.14
CA PRO A 321 13.45 0.47 -5.21
C PRO A 321 12.63 -0.61 -5.91
N GLY A 322 11.62 -1.19 -5.24
CA GLY A 322 10.81 -2.29 -5.76
C GLY A 322 10.01 -1.93 -7.00
N ASP A 323 9.72 -2.89 -7.85
CA ASP A 323 8.80 -2.74 -8.98
C ASP A 323 7.37 -3.07 -8.54
N PRO A 324 6.43 -2.11 -8.58
CA PRO A 324 5.06 -2.34 -8.16
C PRO A 324 4.31 -3.42 -8.97
N ASN A 325 4.80 -3.73 -10.19
CA ASN A 325 4.20 -4.78 -11.01
C ASN A 325 4.59 -6.19 -10.57
N LEU A 326 5.61 -6.33 -9.74
CA LEU A 326 6.10 -7.60 -9.20
C LEU A 326 5.57 -7.89 -7.79
N ALA A 327 4.98 -6.91 -7.12
CA ALA A 327 4.33 -7.09 -5.82
C ALA A 327 3.31 -8.23 -5.87
N HIS A 328 3.25 -9.05 -4.80
CA HIS A 328 2.32 -10.17 -4.63
C HIS A 328 2.45 -11.31 -5.65
N THR A 329 3.55 -11.39 -6.39
CA THR A 329 3.81 -12.46 -7.36
C THR A 329 4.78 -13.52 -6.82
N ARG A 330 4.76 -14.74 -7.40
CA ARG A 330 5.74 -15.79 -7.06
C ARG A 330 7.14 -15.45 -7.54
N GLU A 331 7.22 -14.67 -8.62
CA GLU A 331 8.42 -14.23 -9.30
C GLU A 331 8.96 -12.92 -8.74
N GLU A 332 8.43 -12.48 -7.59
CA GLU A 332 8.83 -11.24 -6.96
C GLU A 332 10.34 -11.14 -6.79
N HIS A 333 10.89 -10.03 -7.25
CA HIS A 333 12.30 -9.71 -7.15
C HIS A 333 12.52 -8.20 -7.20
N VAL A 334 13.68 -7.76 -6.74
CA VAL A 334 14.13 -6.38 -6.87
C VAL A 334 15.46 -6.32 -7.62
N VAL A 335 15.63 -5.26 -8.41
CA VAL A 335 16.90 -4.98 -9.11
C VAL A 335 17.89 -4.40 -8.11
N VAL A 336 18.97 -5.11 -7.83
CA VAL A 336 19.96 -4.78 -6.79
C VAL A 336 20.58 -3.38 -6.97
N PRO A 337 21.04 -2.96 -8.17
CA PRO A 337 21.48 -1.58 -8.39
C PRO A 337 20.43 -0.52 -7.99
N ARG A 338 19.13 -0.79 -8.19
CA ARG A 338 18.07 0.15 -7.85
C ARG A 338 17.97 0.41 -6.35
N ILE A 339 18.29 -0.59 -5.51
CA ILE A 339 18.31 -0.42 -4.04
C ILE A 339 19.38 0.63 -3.66
N ALA A 340 20.57 0.53 -4.23
CA ALA A 340 21.65 1.47 -3.99
C ALA A 340 21.33 2.88 -4.53
N GLU A 341 20.76 2.98 -5.73
CA GLU A 341 20.34 4.24 -6.33
C GLU A 341 19.31 4.98 -5.44
N CYS A 342 18.35 4.24 -4.88
CA CYS A 342 17.36 4.82 -3.97
C CYS A 342 17.99 5.23 -2.62
N GLU A 343 18.91 4.43 -2.04
CA GLU A 343 19.65 4.81 -0.84
C GLU A 343 20.45 6.09 -1.08
N ASP A 344 21.19 6.17 -2.20
CA ASP A 344 22.04 7.31 -2.54
C ASP A 344 21.23 8.60 -2.73
N ALA A 345 20.09 8.51 -3.43
CA ALA A 345 19.20 9.65 -3.63
C ALA A 345 18.63 10.19 -2.31
N LEU A 346 18.15 9.31 -1.44
CA LEU A 346 17.65 9.69 -0.11
C LEU A 346 18.76 10.23 0.78
N ARG A 347 19.92 9.59 0.76
CA ARG A 347 21.10 10.07 1.51
C ARG A 347 21.52 11.47 1.07
N ALA A 348 21.62 11.70 -0.24
CA ALA A 348 21.94 13.03 -0.78
C ALA A 348 20.92 14.08 -0.35
N TYR A 349 19.63 13.75 -0.36
CA TYR A 349 18.58 14.65 0.13
C TYR A 349 18.69 14.92 1.63
N LEU A 350 18.93 13.91 2.44
CA LEU A 350 18.97 14.04 3.90
C LEU A 350 20.29 14.65 4.44
N THR A 351 21.34 14.74 3.62
CA THR A 351 22.65 15.33 4.00
C THR A 351 23.00 16.64 3.26
N ARG A 352 22.01 17.27 2.59
CA ARG A 352 22.18 18.53 1.82
C ARG A 352 22.60 19.74 2.64
#